data_76cc86aafa9eadcf95c79667c5aa9ae8
#
_entry.id   76cc86aafa9eadcf95c79667c5aa9ae8
#
_cell.length_a   1.000
_cell.length_b   1.000
_cell.length_c   1.000
_cell.angle_alpha   90.00
_cell.angle_beta   90.00
_cell.angle_gamma   90.00
#
_symmetry.space_group_name_H-M   'P 1'
#
loop_
_entity.id
_entity.type
_entity.pdbx_description
1 polymer ?
#
loop_
_entity_poly.entity_id
_entity_poly.type
_entity_poly.pdbx_seq_one_letter_code
_entity_poly.pdbx_strand_id
1 'polypeptide(L)'
;MRINVLERIAGTTFMQTVVNTGGTISPLSFQLLSGSETLINSTAGVASGGGAYYGLHLLPTSEAWYVGQMIGVINTNTYVARQVVRARALEVD
;
A
#
# COMPACT_ATOMS: atom_id res chain seq x y z
N MET A 1 -17.45 6.02 12.34
CA MET A 1 -16.37 5.91 11.37
C MET A 1 -16.17 4.45 10.96
N ARG A 2 -16.03 4.21 9.69
CA ARG A 2 -15.82 2.87 9.18
C ARG A 2 -14.38 2.73 8.68
N ILE A 3 -13.70 1.69 9.11
CA ILE A 3 -12.35 1.38 8.65
C ILE A 3 -12.46 0.24 7.64
N ASN A 4 -11.94 0.48 6.44
CA ASN A 4 -11.87 -0.55 5.41
C ASN A 4 -10.63 -1.41 5.64
N VAL A 5 -10.83 -2.71 5.76
CA VAL A 5 -9.75 -3.66 5.93
C VAL A 5 -9.77 -4.62 4.74
N LEU A 6 -8.64 -4.70 4.04
CA LEU A 6 -8.47 -5.70 3.00
C LEU A 6 -7.98 -6.99 3.63
N GLU A 7 -8.54 -8.12 3.20
CA GLU A 7 -8.02 -9.42 3.58
C GLU A 7 -7.28 -10.03 2.40
N ARG A 8 -6.06 -10.48 2.64
CA ARG A 8 -5.20 -11.09 1.62
C ARG A 8 -4.51 -12.31 2.20
N ILE A 9 -4.07 -13.20 1.33
CA ILE A 9 -3.35 -14.40 1.76
C ILE A 9 -1.90 -14.01 2.04
N ALA A 10 -1.39 -14.42 3.20
CA ALA A 10 -0.01 -14.16 3.58
C ALA A 10 0.96 -14.75 2.54
N GLY A 11 2.04 -14.03 2.27
CA GLY A 11 3.04 -14.44 1.29
C GLY A 11 2.70 -14.07 -0.14
N THR A 12 1.54 -13.44 -0.39
CA THR A 12 1.16 -12.99 -1.73
C THR A 12 1.38 -11.49 -1.87
N THR A 13 1.33 -10.99 -3.10
CA THR A 13 1.40 -9.56 -3.36
C THR A 13 0.00 -8.99 -3.48
N PHE A 14 -0.14 -7.72 -3.10
CA PHE A 14 -1.35 -6.98 -3.40
C PHE A 14 -1.01 -5.60 -3.96
N MET A 15 -1.91 -5.03 -4.73
CA MET A 15 -1.71 -3.74 -5.37
C MET A 15 -2.47 -2.66 -4.62
N GLN A 16 -1.77 -1.59 -4.29
CA GLN A 16 -2.39 -0.38 -3.76
C GLN A 16 -2.39 0.67 -4.86
N THR A 17 -3.54 1.30 -5.09
CA THR A 17 -3.69 2.34 -6.11
C THR A 17 -4.09 3.66 -5.48
N VAL A 18 -3.60 4.74 -6.09
CA VAL A 18 -4.05 6.08 -5.76
C VAL A 18 -4.36 6.81 -7.06
N VAL A 19 -5.33 7.70 -7.00
CA VAL A 19 -5.70 8.54 -8.15
C VAL A 19 -5.52 9.99 -7.75
N ASN A 20 -4.82 10.73 -8.61
CA ASN A 20 -4.64 12.15 -8.41
C ASN A 20 -4.93 12.87 -9.73
N THR A 21 -5.89 13.77 -9.71
CA THR A 21 -6.25 14.56 -10.87
C THR A 21 -5.64 15.95 -10.85
N GLY A 22 -4.89 16.28 -9.79
CA GLY A 22 -4.34 17.61 -9.57
C GLY A 22 -2.90 17.82 -10.01
N GLY A 23 -2.29 16.84 -10.70
CA GLY A 23 -0.93 16.98 -11.19
C GLY A 23 -0.13 15.70 -11.03
N THR A 24 1.18 15.83 -11.25
CA THR A 24 2.09 14.69 -11.15
C THR A 24 2.54 14.48 -9.71
N ILE A 25 2.53 13.22 -9.27
CA ILE A 25 3.08 12.84 -7.97
C ILE A 25 4.53 12.43 -8.20
N SER A 26 5.47 13.14 -7.56
CA SER A 26 6.89 12.83 -7.66
C SER A 26 7.66 13.47 -6.51
N PRO A 27 8.46 12.70 -5.74
CA PRO A 27 8.56 11.25 -5.78
C PRO A 27 7.33 10.56 -5.22
N LEU A 28 7.18 9.28 -5.52
CA LEU A 28 6.08 8.46 -5.04
C LEU A 28 6.62 7.11 -4.61
N SER A 29 6.37 6.71 -3.38
CA SER A 29 6.75 5.39 -2.88
C SER A 29 5.59 4.73 -2.18
N PHE A 30 5.59 3.40 -2.24
CA PHE A 30 4.64 2.56 -1.51
C PHE A 30 5.42 1.73 -0.50
N GLN A 31 5.00 1.78 0.74
CA GLN A 31 5.68 1.13 1.85
C GLN A 31 4.75 0.15 2.53
N LEU A 32 5.26 -1.01 2.90
CA LEU A 32 4.52 -1.94 3.73
C LEU A 32 5.06 -1.85 5.14
N LEU A 33 4.16 -1.60 6.08
CA LEU A 33 4.49 -1.47 7.50
C LEU A 33 3.87 -2.63 8.27
N SER A 34 4.50 -3.03 9.37
CA SER A 34 3.90 -3.98 10.30
C SER A 34 2.76 -3.32 11.08
N GLY A 35 2.03 -4.11 11.85
CA GLY A 35 0.98 -3.56 12.72
C GLY A 35 1.48 -2.57 13.75
N SER A 36 2.76 -2.61 14.09
CA SER A 36 3.42 -1.63 14.96
C SER A 36 4.07 -0.49 14.18
N GLU A 37 3.76 -0.37 12.88
CA GLU A 37 4.23 0.67 11.98
C GLU A 37 5.74 0.64 11.71
N THR A 38 6.34 -0.54 11.78
CA THR A 38 7.74 -0.73 11.39
C THR A 38 7.81 -1.06 9.90
N LEU A 39 8.69 -0.38 9.17
CA LEU A 39 8.85 -0.59 7.74
C LEU A 39 9.33 -2.01 7.44
N ILE A 40 8.63 -2.69 6.55
CA ILE A 40 8.99 -4.04 6.10
C ILE A 40 9.63 -3.97 4.72
N ASN A 41 8.97 -3.30 3.76
CA ASN A 41 9.53 -3.12 2.43
C ASN A 41 9.01 -1.83 1.80
N SER A 42 9.62 -1.42 0.71
CA SER A 42 9.29 -0.21 0.01
C SER A 42 9.51 -0.41 -1.49
N THR A 43 8.59 0.12 -2.29
CA THR A 43 8.71 0.09 -3.75
C THR A 43 8.35 1.45 -4.32
N ALA A 44 8.90 1.77 -5.49
CA ALA A 44 8.54 2.98 -6.20
C ALA A 44 7.16 2.83 -6.82
N GLY A 45 6.41 3.91 -6.85
CA GLY A 45 5.11 3.95 -7.51
C GLY A 45 5.26 3.96 -9.02
N VAL A 46 4.29 3.39 -9.71
CA VAL A 46 4.25 3.32 -11.17
C VAL A 46 3.02 4.05 -11.67
N ALA A 47 3.20 4.94 -12.64
CA ALA A 47 2.09 5.63 -13.28
C ALA A 47 1.39 4.68 -14.26
N SER A 48 0.06 4.62 -14.18
CA SER A 48 -0.74 3.79 -15.09
C SER A 48 -1.60 4.61 -16.04
N GLY A 49 -1.42 5.94 -16.05
CA GLY A 49 -2.17 6.84 -16.92
C GLY A 49 -3.41 7.41 -16.25
N GLY A 50 -3.92 8.52 -16.79
CA GLY A 50 -5.15 9.13 -16.26
C GLY A 50 -5.05 9.66 -14.84
N GLY A 51 -3.84 9.95 -14.36
CA GLY A 51 -3.63 10.39 -12.98
C GLY A 51 -3.63 9.25 -11.97
N ALA A 52 -3.63 8.01 -12.42
CA ALA A 52 -3.59 6.85 -11.53
C ALA A 52 -2.16 6.35 -11.35
N TYR A 53 -1.86 5.88 -10.15
CA TYR A 53 -0.56 5.31 -9.80
C TYR A 53 -0.79 4.05 -8.97
N TYR A 54 0.14 3.11 -9.04
CA TYR A 54 0.03 1.90 -8.23
C TYR A 54 1.39 1.49 -7.68
N GLY A 55 1.35 0.71 -6.62
CA GLY A 55 2.52 0.05 -6.06
C GLY A 55 2.14 -1.34 -5.61
N LEU A 56 3.08 -2.27 -5.72
CA LEU A 56 2.87 -3.65 -5.31
C LEU A 56 3.53 -3.89 -3.96
N HIS A 57 2.78 -4.48 -3.05
CA HIS A 57 3.27 -4.85 -1.72
C HIS A 57 3.39 -6.35 -1.63
N LEU A 58 4.54 -6.85 -1.21
CA LEU A 58 4.72 -8.27 -0.92
C LEU A 58 4.47 -8.49 0.56
N LEU A 59 3.41 -9.24 0.87
CA LEU A 59 3.08 -9.56 2.25
C LEU A 59 4.02 -10.64 2.79
N PRO A 60 4.49 -10.51 4.04
CA PRO A 60 5.21 -11.59 4.70
C PRO A 60 4.34 -12.83 4.82
N THR A 61 4.98 -13.98 5.10
CA THR A 61 4.28 -15.26 5.24
C THR A 61 3.58 -15.41 6.59
N SER A 62 3.81 -14.50 7.52
CA SER A 62 3.18 -14.54 8.84
C SER A 62 1.80 -13.91 8.81
N GLU A 63 0.83 -14.58 9.43
CA GLU A 63 -0.49 -13.97 9.63
C GLU A 63 -0.37 -12.81 10.60
N ALA A 64 -0.79 -11.64 10.16
CA ALA A 64 -0.74 -10.44 10.99
C ALA A 64 -1.50 -9.31 10.33
N TRP A 65 -1.58 -8.19 11.02
CA TRP A 65 -2.06 -6.94 10.48
C TRP A 65 -0.90 -6.16 9.89
N TYR A 66 -1.11 -5.58 8.72
CA TYR A 66 -0.11 -4.77 8.04
C TYR A 66 -0.78 -3.49 7.55
N VAL A 67 0.04 -2.50 7.24
CA VAL A 67 -0.43 -1.23 6.67
C VAL A 67 0.31 -0.98 5.38
N GLY A 68 -0.45 -0.85 4.29
CA GLY A 68 0.09 -0.37 3.01
C GLY A 68 0.01 1.14 3.02
N GLN A 69 1.14 1.81 2.82
CA GLN A 69 1.22 3.25 2.90
C GLN A 69 1.81 3.83 1.61
N MET A 70 1.08 4.77 1.02
CA MET A 70 1.59 5.56 -0.09
C MET A 70 2.09 6.89 0.48
N ILE A 71 3.30 7.30 0.07
CA ILE A 71 3.83 8.63 0.37
C ILE A 71 4.19 9.28 -0.96
N GLY A 72 3.58 10.42 -1.25
CA GLY A 72 3.81 11.13 -2.50
C GLY A 72 3.90 12.63 -2.29
N VAL A 73 4.59 13.30 -3.19
CA VAL A 73 4.75 14.75 -3.16
C VAL A 73 4.08 15.35 -4.39
N ILE A 74 3.19 16.31 -4.16
CA ILE A 74 2.51 17.08 -5.20
C ILE A 74 2.73 18.54 -4.87
N ASN A 75 3.37 19.28 -5.77
CA ASN A 75 3.63 20.73 -5.58
C ASN A 75 4.21 21.04 -4.20
N THR A 76 5.27 20.35 -3.83
CA THR A 76 6.00 20.49 -2.56
C THR A 76 5.25 20.03 -1.31
N ASN A 77 4.00 19.61 -1.44
CA ASN A 77 3.22 19.07 -0.32
C ASN A 77 3.33 17.54 -0.28
N THR A 78 3.55 16.99 0.91
CA THR A 78 3.62 15.55 1.10
C THR A 78 2.24 15.03 1.49
N TYR A 79 1.81 13.99 0.78
CA TYR A 79 0.53 13.33 1.03
C TYR A 79 0.78 11.88 1.41
N VAL A 80 -0.04 11.37 2.33
CA VAL A 80 0.06 9.99 2.81
C VAL A 80 -1.33 9.36 2.70
N ALA A 81 -1.39 8.17 2.12
CA ALA A 81 -2.60 7.37 2.09
C ALA A 81 -2.29 5.99 2.64
N ARG A 82 -3.16 5.48 3.50
CA ARG A 82 -2.94 4.21 4.19
C ARG A 82 -4.10 3.25 3.97
N GLN A 83 -3.76 1.97 3.87
CA GLN A 83 -4.73 0.88 3.78
C GLN A 83 -4.32 -0.21 4.76
N VAL A 84 -5.22 -0.55 5.67
CA VAL A 84 -5.01 -1.64 6.62
C VAL A 84 -5.27 -2.97 5.90
N VAL A 85 -4.35 -3.91 6.06
CA VAL A 85 -4.42 -5.23 5.41
C VAL A 85 -4.26 -6.31 6.48
N ARG A 86 -5.18 -7.26 6.49
CA ARG A 86 -5.04 -8.45 7.30
C ARG A 86 -4.54 -9.59 6.42
N ALA A 87 -3.34 -10.08 6.73
CA ALA A 87 -2.78 -11.25 6.06
C ALA A 87 -3.21 -12.51 6.79
N ARG A 88 -3.81 -13.44 6.07
CA ARG A 88 -4.33 -14.69 6.62
C ARG A 88 -3.66 -15.85 5.91
N ALA A 89 -3.47 -16.95 6.65
CA ALA A 89 -2.94 -18.16 6.06
C ALA A 89 -3.93 -18.74 5.05
N LEU A 90 -3.40 -19.37 4.00
CA LEU A 90 -4.21 -20.12 3.07
C LEU A 90 -4.73 -21.37 3.79
N GLU A 91 -6.05 -21.51 3.84
CA GLU A 91 -6.67 -22.67 4.42
C GLU A 91 -6.98 -23.69 3.32
N VAL A 92 -6.59 -24.93 3.55
CA VAL A 92 -6.84 -26.04 2.63
C VAL A 92 -7.63 -27.09 3.37
N ASP A 93 -8.80 -27.39 2.85
CA ASP A 93 -9.64 -28.46 3.43
C ASP A 93 -9.31 -29.82 2.83
#